data_db29eca2d1a72a660e6e52ccef17c411
#
_entry.id   db29eca2d1a72a660e6e52ccef17c411
#
_cell.length_a   1.000
_cell.length_b   1.000
_cell.length_c   1.000
_cell.angle_alpha   90.00
_cell.angle_beta   90.00
_cell.angle_gamma   90.00
#
_symmetry.space_group_name_H-M   'P 1'
#
loop_
_entity.id
_entity.type
_entity.pdbx_description
1 polymer ?
#
loop_
_entity_poly.entity_id
_entity_poly.type
_entity_poly.pdbx_seq_one_letter_code
_entity_poly.pdbx_strand_id
1 'polypeptide(L)'
;KIVGITGIDTRNLTNFIRDKGAPKGTISFLKKDKLNLKKLLKITQKWSGLKNLDLAQKVTTKKNYVWNDFKTWKKGDGFLKNKKKILHVVAIDYGIKKNILRYFSDFNCKVNIVSCKTSVDKILKLKPNGIFLSNGPGDPAATGKYAIGIIKELITKDLPVFGICLGHQILGLALGAKTKKMKLGHRGANHPVKDLIENKVEITSQNHGFEI
;
A
#
# COMPACT_ATOMS: atom_id res chain seq x y z
N LYS A 1 12.33 12.62 4.36
CA LYS A 1 12.95 12.34 5.66
C LYS A 1 11.96 11.48 6.46
N ILE A 2 12.45 10.42 7.08
CA ILE A 2 11.67 9.54 7.96
C ILE A 2 11.94 9.98 9.40
N VAL A 3 10.86 10.12 10.18
CA VAL A 3 10.96 10.41 11.60
C VAL A 3 11.31 9.12 12.33
N GLY A 4 12.31 9.15 13.19
CA GLY A 4 12.75 8.04 14.01
C GLY A 4 12.80 8.43 15.47
N ILE A 5 12.65 7.45 16.36
CA ILE A 5 12.81 7.58 17.80
C ILE A 5 13.79 6.51 18.27
N THR A 6 14.62 6.85 19.23
CA THR A 6 15.63 5.96 19.85
C THR A 6 15.59 6.10 21.35
N GLY A 7 16.20 5.15 22.08
CA GLY A 7 16.25 5.19 23.53
C GLY A 7 14.94 4.82 24.23
N ILE A 8 14.05 4.08 23.59
CA ILE A 8 12.82 3.55 24.19
C ILE A 8 12.90 2.03 24.35
N ASP A 9 12.23 1.50 25.37
CA ASP A 9 12.03 0.06 25.53
C ASP A 9 11.01 -0.45 24.50
N THR A 10 11.53 -0.91 23.36
CA THR A 10 10.71 -1.40 22.22
C THR A 10 9.96 -2.69 22.57
N ARG A 11 10.51 -3.53 23.49
CA ARG A 11 9.84 -4.75 23.93
C ARG A 11 8.62 -4.43 24.77
N ASN A 12 8.76 -3.51 25.74
CA ASN A 12 7.62 -3.06 26.56
C ASN A 12 6.55 -2.40 25.71
N LEU A 13 6.94 -1.55 24.75
CA LEU A 13 6.02 -0.95 23.80
C LEU A 13 5.28 -2.00 22.97
N THR A 14 5.96 -3.03 22.51
CA THR A 14 5.36 -4.15 21.75
C THR A 14 4.35 -4.92 22.61
N ASN A 15 4.70 -5.25 23.85
CA ASN A 15 3.81 -5.90 24.80
C ASN A 15 2.57 -5.04 25.08
N PHE A 16 2.77 -3.75 25.31
CA PHE A 16 1.66 -2.82 25.52
C PHE A 16 0.71 -2.78 24.32
N ILE A 17 1.23 -2.71 23.09
CA ILE A 17 0.41 -2.72 21.87
C ILE A 17 -0.33 -4.05 21.73
N ARG A 18 0.33 -5.17 22.02
CA ARG A 18 -0.30 -6.51 21.97
C ARG A 18 -1.48 -6.61 22.94
N ASP A 19 -1.32 -6.15 24.16
CA ASP A 19 -2.29 -6.32 25.23
C ASP A 19 -3.44 -5.31 25.13
N LYS A 20 -3.14 -4.07 24.81
CA LYS A 20 -4.10 -2.95 24.75
C LYS A 20 -4.63 -2.63 23.34
N GLY A 21 -4.06 -3.21 22.30
CA GLY A 21 -4.31 -2.83 20.91
C GLY A 21 -3.40 -1.70 20.44
N ALA A 22 -3.54 -1.28 19.19
CA ALA A 22 -2.76 -0.20 18.60
C ALA A 22 -3.25 1.17 19.12
N PRO A 23 -2.57 1.79 20.10
CA PRO A 23 -3.00 3.07 20.66
C PRO A 23 -2.69 4.22 19.71
N LYS A 24 -3.36 5.34 19.92
CA LYS A 24 -2.98 6.59 19.29
C LYS A 24 -1.70 7.11 19.93
N GLY A 25 -0.78 7.64 19.13
CA GLY A 25 0.47 8.19 19.62
C GLY A 25 0.90 9.44 18.86
N THR A 26 1.68 10.27 19.51
CA THR A 26 2.32 11.45 18.90
C THR A 26 3.82 11.38 19.12
N ILE A 27 4.58 11.61 18.04
CA ILE A 27 6.04 11.81 18.12
C ILE A 27 6.30 13.30 17.91
N SER A 28 7.05 13.91 18.82
CA SER A 28 7.41 15.33 18.77
C SER A 28 8.93 15.50 18.87
N PHE A 29 9.46 16.40 18.06
CA PHE A 29 10.83 16.84 18.12
C PHE A 29 10.85 18.35 18.38
N LEU A 30 11.42 18.76 19.51
CA LEU A 30 11.52 20.16 19.96
C LEU A 30 12.97 20.58 20.00
N LYS A 31 13.34 21.62 19.28
CA LYS A 31 14.74 22.11 19.25
C LYS A 31 15.11 22.92 20.50
N LYS A 32 14.22 23.74 21.03
CA LYS A 32 14.48 24.65 22.16
C LYS A 32 13.27 24.86 23.09
N ASP A 33 12.09 24.41 22.73
CA ASP A 33 10.88 24.65 23.51
C ASP A 33 10.68 23.60 24.61
N LYS A 34 10.07 24.00 25.71
CA LYS A 34 9.66 23.08 26.78
C LYS A 34 8.55 22.14 26.27
N LEU A 35 8.71 20.87 26.60
CA LEU A 35 7.73 19.83 26.24
C LEU A 35 6.37 20.15 26.89
N ASN A 36 5.35 20.37 26.08
CA ASN A 36 3.99 20.59 26.56
C ASN A 36 3.15 19.30 26.39
N LEU A 37 3.19 18.44 27.41
CA LEU A 37 2.48 17.16 27.41
C LEU A 37 0.96 17.33 27.23
N LYS A 38 0.34 18.34 27.86
CA LYS A 38 -1.10 18.60 27.70
C LYS A 38 -1.48 18.88 26.24
N LYS A 39 -0.66 19.67 25.54
CA LYS A 39 -0.86 19.95 24.10
C LYS A 39 -0.69 18.69 23.25
N LEU A 40 0.33 17.88 23.50
CA LEU A 40 0.58 16.64 22.77
C LEU A 40 -0.54 15.62 23.02
N LEU A 41 -0.99 15.46 24.25
CA LEU A 41 -2.11 14.58 24.59
C LEU A 41 -3.39 15.00 23.86
N LYS A 42 -3.71 16.28 23.85
CA LYS A 42 -4.86 16.82 23.13
C LYS A 42 -4.80 16.56 21.61
N ILE A 43 -3.60 16.68 21.00
CA ILE A 43 -3.37 16.34 19.58
C ILE A 43 -3.60 14.85 19.35
N THR A 44 -3.04 13.99 20.20
CA THR A 44 -3.18 12.53 20.12
C THR A 44 -4.65 12.10 20.24
N GLN A 45 -5.39 12.65 21.18
CA GLN A 45 -6.81 12.33 21.39
C GLN A 45 -7.70 12.75 20.22
N LYS A 46 -7.40 13.90 19.60
CA LYS A 46 -8.16 14.43 18.44
C LYS A 46 -7.99 13.63 17.17
N TRP A 47 -6.93 12.81 17.06
CA TRP A 47 -6.74 12.00 15.86
C TRP A 47 -7.81 10.91 15.78
N SER A 48 -8.55 10.86 14.65
CA SER A 48 -9.64 9.91 14.43
C SER A 48 -9.20 8.46 14.26
N GLY A 49 -7.92 8.21 13.99
CA GLY A 49 -7.42 6.90 13.57
C GLY A 49 -7.52 6.71 12.05
N LEU A 50 -7.30 5.47 11.59
CA LEU A 50 -7.29 5.14 10.16
C LEU A 50 -8.67 4.84 9.58
N LYS A 51 -9.67 4.49 10.44
CA LYS A 51 -11.02 4.16 9.99
C LYS A 51 -11.68 5.36 9.31
N ASN A 52 -12.30 5.13 8.18
CA ASN A 52 -12.91 6.15 7.30
C ASN A 52 -11.94 7.19 6.72
N LEU A 53 -10.63 6.99 6.85
CA LEU A 53 -9.63 7.93 6.39
C LEU A 53 -9.05 7.52 5.03
N ASP A 54 -9.40 8.27 3.98
CA ASP A 54 -8.77 8.11 2.67
C ASP A 54 -7.43 8.84 2.62
N LEU A 55 -6.36 8.07 2.71
CA LEU A 55 -5.00 8.58 2.57
C LEU A 55 -4.42 8.35 1.16
N ALA A 56 -5.02 7.47 0.38
CA ALA A 56 -4.55 7.17 -0.97
C ALA A 56 -4.58 8.44 -1.86
N GLN A 57 -5.63 9.26 -1.76
CA GLN A 57 -5.71 10.53 -2.48
C GLN A 57 -4.60 11.53 -2.11
N LYS A 58 -4.04 11.42 -0.90
CA LYS A 58 -2.99 12.34 -0.43
C LYS A 58 -1.60 11.95 -0.92
N VAL A 59 -1.40 10.68 -1.23
CA VAL A 59 -0.08 10.12 -1.60
C VAL A 59 0.02 9.71 -3.06
N THR A 60 -1.10 9.58 -3.77
CA THR A 60 -1.12 9.26 -5.21
C THR A 60 -0.33 10.26 -6.03
N THR A 61 0.23 9.81 -7.14
CA THR A 61 0.94 10.68 -8.07
C THR A 61 0.07 11.82 -8.59
N LYS A 62 0.62 13.02 -8.68
CA LYS A 62 -0.04 14.18 -9.26
C LYS A 62 0.03 14.21 -10.79
N LYS A 63 1.05 13.58 -11.37
CA LYS A 63 1.28 13.47 -12.82
C LYS A 63 1.54 12.02 -13.17
N ASN A 64 0.89 11.54 -14.22
CA ASN A 64 1.18 10.20 -14.75
C ASN A 64 2.63 10.16 -15.25
N TYR A 65 3.31 9.05 -15.03
CA TYR A 65 4.69 8.86 -15.45
C TYR A 65 4.97 7.40 -15.80
N VAL A 66 6.03 7.19 -16.58
CA VAL A 66 6.56 5.86 -16.87
C VAL A 66 7.66 5.55 -15.87
N TRP A 67 7.65 4.35 -15.29
CA TRP A 67 8.74 3.91 -14.45
C TRP A 67 10.03 3.76 -15.25
N ASN A 68 11.08 4.46 -14.81
CA ASN A 68 12.37 4.52 -15.49
C ASN A 68 13.28 3.32 -15.14
N ASP A 69 12.74 2.13 -15.24
CA ASP A 69 13.41 0.89 -15.63
C ASP A 69 14.55 0.35 -14.77
N PHE A 70 14.64 0.74 -13.51
CA PHE A 70 15.54 0.05 -12.60
C PHE A 70 14.89 -1.24 -12.08
N LYS A 71 15.62 -2.33 -12.24
CA LYS A 71 15.36 -3.64 -11.62
C LYS A 71 15.63 -3.59 -10.12
N THR A 72 15.34 -4.69 -9.41
CA THR A 72 15.71 -4.86 -8.01
C THR A 72 17.22 -4.77 -7.84
N TRP A 73 17.63 -4.29 -6.68
CA TRP A 73 19.06 -4.22 -6.35
C TRP A 73 19.66 -5.62 -6.22
N LYS A 74 20.82 -5.83 -6.81
CA LYS A 74 21.59 -7.07 -6.69
C LYS A 74 22.97 -6.76 -6.14
N LYS A 75 23.47 -7.62 -5.25
CA LYS A 75 24.83 -7.52 -4.71
C LYS A 75 25.84 -7.64 -5.87
N GLY A 76 26.76 -6.70 -5.96
CA GLY A 76 27.76 -6.61 -7.03
C GLY A 76 27.31 -5.76 -8.23
N ASP A 77 26.05 -5.82 -8.64
CA ASP A 77 25.53 -5.16 -9.84
C ASP A 77 24.79 -3.84 -9.55
N GLY A 78 24.31 -3.67 -8.30
CA GLY A 78 23.48 -2.52 -7.92
C GLY A 78 22.09 -2.56 -8.57
N PHE A 79 21.61 -1.40 -9.01
CA PHE A 79 20.34 -1.24 -9.72
C PHE A 79 20.55 -1.27 -11.23
N LEU A 80 20.23 -2.38 -11.89
CA LEU A 80 20.34 -2.53 -13.33
C LEU A 80 19.12 -1.92 -14.04
N LYS A 81 19.34 -1.38 -15.25
CA LYS A 81 18.26 -0.92 -16.13
C LYS A 81 17.59 -2.10 -16.83
N ASN A 82 16.27 -2.02 -17.00
CA ASN A 82 15.52 -2.96 -17.83
C ASN A 82 15.68 -2.56 -19.32
N LYS A 83 16.36 -3.40 -20.10
CA LYS A 83 16.61 -3.18 -21.54
C LYS A 83 15.50 -3.75 -22.43
N LYS A 84 14.74 -4.75 -21.94
CA LYS A 84 13.63 -5.37 -22.66
C LYS A 84 12.32 -5.02 -21.97
N LYS A 85 11.28 -4.67 -22.76
CA LYS A 85 9.94 -4.36 -22.27
C LYS A 85 8.95 -5.14 -23.13
N ILE A 86 8.49 -6.29 -22.61
CA ILE A 86 7.67 -7.23 -23.34
C ILE A 86 6.19 -7.00 -23.01
N LEU A 87 5.88 -6.77 -21.74
CA LEU A 87 4.51 -6.55 -21.26
C LEU A 87 4.33 -5.11 -20.82
N HIS A 88 3.12 -4.60 -20.98
CA HIS A 88 2.76 -3.26 -20.56
C HIS A 88 1.73 -3.34 -19.42
N VAL A 89 2.10 -2.82 -18.25
CA VAL A 89 1.25 -2.76 -17.07
C VAL A 89 0.89 -1.30 -16.78
N VAL A 90 -0.39 -1.03 -16.54
CA VAL A 90 -0.82 0.24 -15.95
C VAL A 90 -1.02 0.04 -14.46
N ALA A 91 -0.25 0.77 -13.65
CA ALA A 91 -0.33 0.74 -12.21
C ALA A 91 -1.16 1.93 -11.70
N ILE A 92 -2.29 1.64 -11.05
CA ILE A 92 -3.09 2.66 -10.36
C ILE A 92 -2.44 2.92 -9.01
N ASP A 93 -2.01 4.15 -8.80
CA ASP A 93 -1.21 4.54 -7.64
C ASP A 93 -2.08 4.96 -6.45
N TYR A 94 -2.14 4.10 -5.45
CA TYR A 94 -2.71 4.38 -4.12
C TYR A 94 -1.65 4.68 -3.06
N GLY A 95 -0.38 4.80 -3.45
CA GLY A 95 0.80 4.95 -2.58
C GLY A 95 1.84 3.86 -2.82
N ILE A 96 2.17 3.64 -4.10
CA ILE A 96 2.99 2.54 -4.58
C ILE A 96 4.42 2.56 -4.03
N LYS A 97 4.89 1.44 -3.53
CA LYS A 97 6.29 1.23 -3.15
C LYS A 97 7.15 1.03 -4.39
N LYS A 98 8.22 1.80 -4.52
CA LYS A 98 9.15 1.72 -5.66
C LYS A 98 9.72 0.31 -5.89
N ASN A 99 9.86 -0.49 -4.83
CA ASN A 99 10.39 -1.84 -4.99
C ASN A 99 9.45 -2.76 -5.77
N ILE A 100 8.14 -2.55 -5.67
CA ILE A 100 7.15 -3.28 -6.49
C ILE A 100 7.36 -2.96 -7.98
N LEU A 101 7.61 -1.69 -8.31
CA LEU A 101 7.90 -1.28 -9.69
C LEU A 101 9.20 -1.91 -10.22
N ARG A 102 10.20 -2.10 -9.34
CA ARG A 102 11.44 -2.80 -9.69
C ARG A 102 11.20 -4.28 -10.02
N TYR A 103 10.33 -4.94 -9.25
CA TYR A 103 9.93 -6.32 -9.56
C TYR A 103 9.25 -6.42 -10.93
N PHE A 104 8.35 -5.51 -11.27
CA PHE A 104 7.80 -5.47 -12.63
C PHE A 104 8.91 -5.32 -13.68
N SER A 105 9.94 -4.52 -13.41
CA SER A 105 11.09 -4.40 -14.31
C SER A 105 11.90 -5.68 -14.40
N ASP A 106 12.03 -6.47 -13.32
CA ASP A 106 12.67 -7.79 -13.35
C ASP A 106 11.96 -8.75 -14.31
N PHE A 107 10.62 -8.66 -14.38
CA PHE A 107 9.78 -9.39 -15.33
C PHE A 107 9.65 -8.73 -16.71
N ASN A 108 10.53 -7.78 -17.03
CA ASN A 108 10.52 -7.06 -18.30
C ASN A 108 9.22 -6.31 -18.62
N CYS A 109 8.52 -5.84 -17.62
CA CYS A 109 7.33 -5.01 -17.80
C CYS A 109 7.70 -3.54 -18.01
N LYS A 110 7.03 -2.88 -18.95
CA LYS A 110 6.88 -1.43 -18.97
C LYS A 110 5.76 -1.07 -18.01
N VAL A 111 5.98 -0.13 -17.10
CA VAL A 111 4.94 0.27 -16.15
C VAL A 111 4.60 1.75 -16.31
N ASN A 112 3.34 2.03 -16.65
CA ASN A 112 2.78 3.39 -16.58
C ASN A 112 2.08 3.56 -15.24
N ILE A 113 2.48 4.54 -14.46
CA ILE A 113 1.87 4.88 -13.19
C ILE A 113 0.86 6.00 -13.41
N VAL A 114 -0.37 5.76 -12.98
CA VAL A 114 -1.48 6.71 -13.11
C VAL A 114 -2.08 7.03 -11.75
N SER A 115 -2.67 8.22 -11.61
CA SER A 115 -3.35 8.62 -10.38
C SER A 115 -4.52 7.69 -10.05
N CYS A 116 -4.82 7.55 -8.75
CA CYS A 116 -5.94 6.75 -8.24
C CYS A 116 -7.33 7.17 -8.75
N LYS A 117 -7.45 8.36 -9.35
CA LYS A 117 -8.69 8.91 -9.94
C LYS A 117 -8.69 8.91 -11.48
N THR A 118 -7.72 8.25 -12.12
CA THR A 118 -7.67 8.20 -13.57
C THR A 118 -8.86 7.40 -14.11
N SER A 119 -9.59 7.95 -15.08
CA SER A 119 -10.74 7.29 -15.68
C SER A 119 -10.34 6.06 -16.48
N VAL A 120 -11.27 5.11 -16.60
CA VAL A 120 -11.07 3.86 -17.34
C VAL A 120 -10.64 4.14 -18.79
N ASP A 121 -11.29 5.07 -19.50
CA ASP A 121 -10.91 5.43 -20.87
C ASP A 121 -9.44 5.86 -20.99
N LYS A 122 -8.94 6.66 -20.04
CA LYS A 122 -7.54 7.09 -20.04
C LYS A 122 -6.59 5.92 -19.76
N ILE A 123 -6.99 4.96 -18.94
CA ILE A 123 -6.23 3.74 -18.68
C ILE A 123 -6.19 2.88 -19.95
N LEU A 124 -7.34 2.63 -20.58
CA LEU A 124 -7.46 1.79 -21.77
C LEU A 124 -6.74 2.39 -23.00
N LYS A 125 -6.74 3.72 -23.14
CA LYS A 125 -5.94 4.41 -24.18
C LYS A 125 -4.44 4.12 -24.11
N LEU A 126 -3.93 3.71 -22.97
CA LEU A 126 -2.54 3.26 -22.82
C LEU A 126 -2.30 1.85 -23.36
N LYS A 127 -3.35 1.10 -23.74
CA LYS A 127 -3.31 -0.28 -24.26
C LYS A 127 -2.50 -1.22 -23.35
N PRO A 128 -2.88 -1.39 -22.08
CA PRO A 128 -2.16 -2.27 -21.15
C PRO A 128 -2.41 -3.74 -21.47
N ASN A 129 -1.44 -4.60 -21.13
CA ASN A 129 -1.62 -6.06 -21.07
C ASN A 129 -2.17 -6.50 -19.70
N GLY A 130 -2.14 -5.64 -18.69
CA GLY A 130 -2.70 -5.91 -17.37
C GLY A 130 -2.72 -4.65 -16.49
N ILE A 131 -3.55 -4.71 -15.46
CA ILE A 131 -3.77 -3.63 -14.50
C ILE A 131 -3.21 -4.03 -13.14
N PHE A 132 -2.46 -3.15 -12.54
CA PHE A 132 -1.96 -3.31 -11.18
C PHE A 132 -2.59 -2.28 -10.23
N LEU A 133 -3.20 -2.77 -9.17
CA LEU A 133 -3.74 -1.96 -8.08
C LEU A 133 -2.72 -1.92 -6.95
N SER A 134 -2.11 -0.77 -6.70
CA SER A 134 -0.98 -0.70 -5.81
C SER A 134 -1.36 -0.85 -4.34
N ASN A 135 -0.37 -1.14 -3.51
CA ASN A 135 -0.45 -0.91 -2.08
C ASN A 135 -0.70 0.57 -1.77
N GLY A 136 -1.19 0.86 -0.58
CA GLY A 136 -1.42 2.23 -0.13
C GLY A 136 -1.87 2.33 1.31
N PRO A 137 -1.87 3.53 1.90
CA PRO A 137 -2.35 3.79 3.24
C PRO A 137 -3.85 4.09 3.28
N GLY A 138 -4.44 3.99 4.45
CA GLY A 138 -5.81 4.40 4.73
C GLY A 138 -6.80 3.26 4.85
N ASP A 139 -8.08 3.62 4.79
CA ASP A 139 -9.20 2.69 4.88
C ASP A 139 -9.65 2.29 3.47
N PRO A 140 -9.65 0.98 3.12
CA PRO A 140 -10.09 0.54 1.81
C PRO A 140 -11.55 0.91 1.49
N ALA A 141 -12.44 0.95 2.48
CA ALA A 141 -13.82 1.38 2.27
C ALA A 141 -13.93 2.88 1.93
N ALA A 142 -13.05 3.72 2.49
CA ALA A 142 -13.01 5.13 2.17
C ALA A 142 -12.46 5.38 0.75
N THR A 143 -11.38 4.69 0.39
CA THR A 143 -10.79 4.72 -0.96
C THR A 143 -11.74 4.10 -1.99
N GLY A 144 -12.47 3.06 -1.61
CA GLY A 144 -13.45 2.36 -2.44
C GLY A 144 -14.57 3.24 -2.97
N LYS A 145 -14.91 4.33 -2.29
CA LYS A 145 -15.98 5.25 -2.74
C LYS A 145 -15.83 5.74 -4.19
N TYR A 146 -14.60 5.88 -4.66
CA TYR A 146 -14.33 6.27 -6.04
C TYR A 146 -13.64 5.15 -6.85
N ALA A 147 -12.89 4.28 -6.19
CA ALA A 147 -12.09 3.26 -6.88
C ALA A 147 -12.91 2.05 -7.35
N ILE A 148 -13.95 1.65 -6.59
CA ILE A 148 -14.77 0.47 -6.89
C ILE A 148 -15.39 0.55 -8.29
N GLY A 149 -15.97 1.69 -8.67
CA GLY A 149 -16.56 1.89 -10.00
C GLY A 149 -15.55 1.69 -11.13
N ILE A 150 -14.37 2.29 -10.98
CA ILE A 150 -13.27 2.15 -11.95
C ILE A 150 -12.83 0.69 -12.07
N ILE A 151 -12.65 -0.01 -10.94
CA ILE A 151 -12.17 -1.40 -10.94
C ILE A 151 -13.24 -2.34 -11.50
N LYS A 152 -14.50 -2.17 -11.15
CA LYS A 152 -15.61 -2.97 -11.72
C LYS A 152 -15.63 -2.87 -13.25
N GLU A 153 -15.49 -1.68 -13.78
CA GLU A 153 -15.45 -1.48 -15.22
C GLU A 153 -14.19 -2.09 -15.85
N LEU A 154 -13.01 -1.96 -15.22
CA LEU A 154 -11.78 -2.58 -15.73
C LEU A 154 -11.85 -4.11 -15.77
N ILE A 155 -12.48 -4.74 -14.77
CA ILE A 155 -12.67 -6.21 -14.73
C ILE A 155 -13.50 -6.69 -15.94
N THR A 156 -14.47 -5.90 -16.42
CA THR A 156 -15.28 -6.29 -17.60
C THR A 156 -14.52 -6.21 -18.92
N LYS A 157 -13.28 -5.70 -18.95
CA LYS A 157 -12.51 -5.51 -20.19
C LYS A 157 -11.57 -6.67 -20.53
N ASP A 158 -11.75 -7.82 -19.90
CA ASP A 158 -10.93 -9.03 -20.12
C ASP A 158 -9.41 -8.77 -19.95
N LEU A 159 -9.07 -7.89 -19.01
CA LEU A 159 -7.69 -7.57 -18.65
C LEU A 159 -7.35 -8.21 -17.30
N PRO A 160 -6.19 -8.86 -17.17
CA PRO A 160 -5.70 -9.30 -15.87
C PRO A 160 -5.60 -8.13 -14.89
N VAL A 161 -6.25 -8.25 -13.72
CA VAL A 161 -6.20 -7.28 -12.64
C VAL A 161 -5.58 -7.91 -11.42
N PHE A 162 -4.51 -7.32 -10.90
CA PHE A 162 -3.81 -7.79 -9.71
C PHE A 162 -3.66 -6.68 -8.68
N GLY A 163 -3.89 -6.99 -7.41
CA GLY A 163 -3.81 -6.02 -6.32
C GLY A 163 -2.90 -6.47 -5.17
N ILE A 164 -2.18 -5.51 -4.57
CA ILE A 164 -1.38 -5.74 -3.36
C ILE A 164 -1.90 -4.87 -2.22
N CYS A 165 -2.11 -5.47 -1.03
CA CYS A 165 -2.51 -4.79 0.21
C CYS A 165 -3.79 -3.97 -0.02
N LEU A 166 -3.73 -2.63 -0.01
CA LEU A 166 -4.90 -1.78 -0.28
C LEU A 166 -5.54 -2.10 -1.64
N GLY A 167 -4.73 -2.32 -2.69
CA GLY A 167 -5.23 -2.69 -4.02
C GLY A 167 -6.00 -4.01 -4.01
N HIS A 168 -5.50 -5.03 -3.29
CA HIS A 168 -6.21 -6.29 -3.09
C HIS A 168 -7.54 -6.10 -2.35
N GLN A 169 -7.53 -5.28 -1.28
CA GLN A 169 -8.74 -5.00 -0.50
C GLN A 169 -9.80 -4.25 -1.32
N ILE A 170 -9.41 -3.30 -2.15
CA ILE A 170 -10.35 -2.58 -3.03
C ILE A 170 -10.87 -3.49 -4.13
N LEU A 171 -10.02 -4.39 -4.67
CA LEU A 171 -10.45 -5.41 -5.62
C LEU A 171 -11.50 -6.34 -5.00
N GLY A 172 -11.27 -6.81 -3.77
CA GLY A 172 -12.26 -7.59 -3.02
C GLY A 172 -13.58 -6.85 -2.84
N LEU A 173 -13.54 -5.55 -2.47
CA LEU A 173 -14.73 -4.71 -2.39
C LEU A 173 -15.46 -4.56 -3.73
N ALA A 174 -14.72 -4.43 -4.83
CA ALA A 174 -15.31 -4.36 -6.18
C ALA A 174 -16.01 -5.67 -6.58
N LEU A 175 -15.53 -6.80 -6.08
CA LEU A 175 -16.12 -8.13 -6.28
C LEU A 175 -17.23 -8.46 -5.27
N GLY A 176 -17.60 -7.53 -4.38
CA GLY A 176 -18.71 -7.69 -3.43
C GLY A 176 -18.32 -8.14 -2.03
N ALA A 177 -17.04 -8.33 -1.74
CA ALA A 177 -16.55 -8.61 -0.39
C ALA A 177 -16.70 -7.39 0.54
N LYS A 178 -16.48 -7.61 1.84
CA LYS A 178 -16.47 -6.57 2.87
C LYS A 178 -15.09 -6.46 3.49
N THR A 179 -14.74 -5.29 3.98
CA THR A 179 -13.49 -5.09 4.71
C THR A 179 -13.73 -4.71 6.15
N LYS A 180 -12.85 -5.16 7.06
CA LYS A 180 -12.93 -4.90 8.49
C LYS A 180 -11.59 -4.42 9.03
N LYS A 181 -11.62 -3.45 9.94
CA LYS A 181 -10.42 -3.00 10.65
C LYS A 181 -10.01 -4.06 11.68
N MET A 182 -8.80 -4.57 11.54
CA MET A 182 -8.22 -5.50 12.51
C MET A 182 -7.84 -4.78 13.82
N LYS A 183 -7.83 -5.50 14.95
CA LYS A 183 -7.39 -4.97 16.24
C LYS A 183 -5.92 -4.54 16.20
N LEU A 184 -5.03 -5.39 15.72
CA LEU A 184 -3.59 -5.16 15.63
C LEU A 184 -3.10 -4.99 14.19
N GLY A 185 -3.60 -5.81 13.27
CA GLY A 185 -3.09 -5.97 11.93
C GLY A 185 -1.89 -6.93 11.87
N HIS A 186 -1.47 -7.29 10.65
CA HIS A 186 -0.29 -8.08 10.42
C HIS A 186 0.87 -7.14 10.02
N ARG A 187 2.01 -7.27 10.71
CA ARG A 187 3.19 -6.43 10.49
C ARG A 187 4.45 -7.25 10.74
N GLY A 188 5.09 -7.69 9.68
CA GLY A 188 6.32 -8.48 9.76
C GLY A 188 6.55 -9.34 8.52
N ALA A 189 7.70 -9.99 8.47
CA ALA A 189 8.14 -10.84 7.37
C ALA A 189 8.01 -12.35 7.70
N ASN A 190 7.20 -12.70 8.69
CA ASN A 190 7.08 -14.06 9.22
C ASN A 190 5.62 -14.46 9.44
N HIS A 191 4.71 -13.97 8.62
CA HIS A 191 3.29 -14.33 8.70
C HIS A 191 3.00 -15.54 7.83
N PRO A 192 2.46 -16.65 8.40
CA PRO A 192 2.07 -17.82 7.62
C PRO A 192 0.79 -17.54 6.83
N VAL A 193 0.75 -18.03 5.60
CA VAL A 193 -0.44 -18.05 4.73
C VAL A 193 -0.60 -19.48 4.20
N LYS A 194 -1.81 -20.01 4.30
CA LYS A 194 -2.13 -21.33 3.75
C LYS A 194 -2.61 -21.19 2.30
N ASP A 195 -1.88 -21.81 1.38
CA ASP A 195 -2.34 -22.07 0.03
C ASP A 195 -3.36 -23.22 0.09
N LEU A 196 -4.61 -22.93 -0.27
CA LEU A 196 -5.69 -23.89 -0.21
C LEU A 196 -5.71 -24.86 -1.41
N ILE A 197 -5.05 -24.50 -2.50
CA ILE A 197 -4.95 -25.34 -3.71
C ILE A 197 -3.87 -26.40 -3.51
N GLU A 198 -2.67 -25.95 -3.15
CA GLU A 198 -1.54 -26.86 -2.94
C GLU A 198 -1.47 -27.42 -1.51
N ASN A 199 -2.39 -26.99 -0.61
CA ASN A 199 -2.47 -27.39 0.79
C ASN A 199 -1.15 -27.21 1.56
N LYS A 200 -0.37 -26.19 1.22
CA LYS A 200 0.91 -25.87 1.86
C LYS A 200 0.85 -24.54 2.60
N VAL A 201 1.74 -24.37 3.57
CA VAL A 201 1.92 -23.10 4.30
C VAL A 201 3.15 -22.38 3.77
N GLU A 202 2.98 -21.13 3.39
CA GLU A 202 4.07 -20.24 2.96
C GLU A 202 4.26 -19.10 3.96
N ILE A 203 5.51 -18.72 4.19
CA ILE A 203 5.83 -17.58 5.05
C ILE A 203 5.87 -16.32 4.20
N THR A 204 5.07 -15.34 4.58
CA THR A 204 4.90 -14.10 3.81
C THR A 204 5.29 -12.87 4.61
N SER A 205 5.62 -11.79 3.89
CA SER A 205 5.80 -10.46 4.47
C SER A 205 4.50 -9.67 4.35
N GLN A 206 3.97 -9.23 5.49
CA GLN A 206 2.69 -8.51 5.56
C GLN A 206 2.84 -7.17 6.27
N ASN A 207 2.08 -6.18 5.83
CA ASN A 207 1.94 -4.89 6.50
C ASN A 207 0.58 -4.28 6.19
N HIS A 208 -0.44 -4.74 6.90
CA HIS A 208 -1.81 -4.25 6.74
C HIS A 208 -2.57 -4.19 8.05
N GLY A 209 -3.60 -3.36 8.12
CA GLY A 209 -4.46 -3.20 9.30
C GLY A 209 -5.94 -3.39 9.02
N PHE A 210 -6.29 -3.80 7.80
CA PHE A 210 -7.63 -4.18 7.38
C PHE A 210 -7.57 -5.57 6.76
N GLU A 211 -8.64 -6.33 6.93
CA GLU A 211 -8.87 -7.66 6.33
C GLU A 211 -10.10 -7.62 5.41
N ILE A 212 -10.17 -8.59 4.50
CA ILE A 212 -11.36 -8.87 3.68
C ILE A 212 -12.16 -9.96 4.37
#